data_526c2c2d3246d5c347ac521c79ad0c49
#
_entry.id   526c2c2d3246d5c347ac521c79ad0c49
#
_cell.length_a   1.000
_cell.length_b   1.000
_cell.length_c   1.000
_cell.angle_alpha   90.00
_cell.angle_beta   90.00
_cell.angle_gamma   90.00
#
_symmetry.space_group_name_H-M   'P 1'
#
loop_
_entity.id
_entity.type
_entity.pdbx_description
1 polymer ?
#
loop_
_entity_poly.entity_id
_entity_poly.type
_entity_poly.pdbx_seq_one_letter_code
_entity_poly.pdbx_strand_id
1 'polypeptide(L)'
;MKLWKLNTLNATRRSQWLWILALAVLAMTVPAEDTASTTDAVSSGGPEIRVALYKGPGTGGKGPPALMQRLESAPTSTIAEISPEQIRSGTLTNYDVVIFAGGSGSGQANAIGEEGREAVRQFVGNGGGYIGICAGAYLATSGFSWGLNLINAKTISPKWRRGVGSVKMELTDPGRAILVERTGEFDVRYVNGPIIEPANKTDLPPFETLAFFRTELAMNDTPAGIMVNSPAILAGQYLQGRVVCISPHPEQTSGLEDFVPRAVSWAAQRDPTQVSNSLLRLE
;
A
#
# COMPACT_ATOMS: atom_id res chain seq x y z
N MET A 1 5.54 -12.43 -63.16
CA MET A 1 4.64 -12.11 -64.30
C MET A 1 3.35 -11.55 -63.74
N LYS A 2 3.01 -10.27 -64.17
CA LYS A 2 1.82 -9.44 -63.92
C LYS A 2 1.74 -8.80 -62.52
N LEU A 3 2.21 -7.60 -62.23
CA LEU A 3 1.97 -6.19 -62.59
C LEU A 3 0.50 -5.82 -62.87
N TRP A 4 -0.01 -4.86 -62.07
CA TRP A 4 -0.85 -3.71 -62.52
C TRP A 4 -1.64 -3.19 -61.28
N LYS A 5 -1.88 -1.92 -61.03
CA LYS A 5 -1.43 -0.56 -61.43
C LYS A 5 -2.04 0.41 -60.42
N LEU A 6 -1.30 1.48 -60.18
CA LEU A 6 -1.76 2.73 -59.58
C LEU A 6 -3.03 3.30 -60.23
N ASN A 7 -3.81 4.00 -59.42
CA ASN A 7 -4.49 5.18 -59.96
C ASN A 7 -4.58 6.31 -58.90
N THR A 8 -4.20 7.46 -59.35
CA THR A 8 -4.06 8.75 -58.72
C THR A 8 -5.29 9.64 -59.01
N LEU A 9 -5.39 10.74 -58.18
CA LEU A 9 -6.01 12.07 -58.47
C LEU A 9 -7.52 12.18 -58.20
N ASN A 10 -7.95 13.17 -57.40
CA ASN A 10 -8.02 14.64 -57.58
C ASN A 10 -8.65 15.28 -56.32
N ALA A 11 -8.09 16.20 -55.73
CA ALA A 11 -8.04 17.66 -55.74
C ALA A 11 -9.39 18.43 -55.77
N THR A 12 -9.44 19.39 -54.85
CA THR A 12 -10.16 20.68 -54.86
C THR A 12 -11.63 20.76 -54.47
N ARG A 13 -11.92 21.47 -53.36
CA ARG A 13 -12.51 22.83 -53.45
C ARG A 13 -12.57 23.55 -52.09
N ARG A 14 -12.01 24.74 -52.10
CA ARG A 14 -12.18 25.82 -51.10
C ARG A 14 -13.62 26.33 -51.13
N SER A 15 -14.16 26.77 -50.02
CA SER A 15 -14.97 27.99 -49.95
C SER A 15 -14.87 28.63 -48.56
N GLN A 16 -14.33 29.84 -48.60
CA GLN A 16 -14.33 30.83 -47.52
C GLN A 16 -15.75 31.41 -47.40
N TRP A 17 -16.20 31.64 -46.18
CA TRP A 17 -17.20 32.68 -45.90
C TRP A 17 -16.75 33.51 -44.70
N LEU A 18 -16.28 34.72 -45.02
CA LEU A 18 -16.15 35.86 -44.11
C LEU A 18 -17.55 36.43 -43.85
N TRP A 19 -17.88 36.72 -42.61
CA TRP A 19 -18.83 37.76 -42.26
C TRP A 19 -18.28 38.65 -41.14
N ILE A 20 -18.37 39.95 -41.42
CA ILE A 20 -17.80 41.12 -40.76
C ILE A 20 -18.85 41.71 -39.80
N LEU A 21 -18.35 42.10 -38.60
CA LEU A 21 -18.74 43.22 -37.72
C LEU A 21 -20.20 43.62 -37.49
N ALA A 22 -20.56 43.67 -36.20
CA ALA A 22 -21.24 44.86 -35.62
C ALA A 22 -20.88 44.99 -34.13
N LEU A 23 -20.19 46.08 -33.81
CA LEU A 23 -20.01 46.59 -32.42
C LEU A 23 -21.33 47.22 -31.97
N ALA A 24 -21.80 46.82 -30.77
CA ALA A 24 -22.70 47.65 -29.97
C ALA A 24 -22.14 47.71 -28.53
N VAL A 25 -21.57 48.86 -28.20
CA VAL A 25 -21.17 49.20 -26.81
C VAL A 25 -22.43 49.62 -26.07
N LEU A 26 -22.86 48.84 -25.09
CA LEU A 26 -23.85 49.26 -24.10
C LEU A 26 -23.19 49.27 -22.74
N ALA A 27 -22.81 50.45 -22.24
CA ALA A 27 -22.36 50.66 -20.90
C ALA A 27 -23.52 50.48 -19.91
N MET A 28 -23.55 49.37 -19.17
CA MET A 28 -24.35 49.22 -18.01
C MET A 28 -23.45 49.26 -16.78
N THR A 29 -23.64 50.27 -15.96
CA THR A 29 -23.11 50.39 -14.59
C THR A 29 -23.71 49.30 -13.71
N VAL A 30 -22.86 48.38 -13.25
CA VAL A 30 -23.23 47.39 -12.24
C VAL A 30 -22.81 47.95 -10.89
N PRO A 31 -23.67 47.92 -9.84
CA PRO A 31 -23.26 48.30 -8.49
C PRO A 31 -22.26 47.27 -7.93
N ALA A 32 -21.29 47.75 -7.16
CA ALA A 32 -20.33 46.92 -6.44
C ALA A 32 -21.07 46.08 -5.39
N GLU A 33 -21.20 44.79 -5.62
CA GLU A 33 -21.52 43.83 -4.58
C GLU A 33 -20.25 43.44 -3.85
N ASP A 34 -20.31 43.56 -2.52
CA ASP A 34 -19.29 43.06 -1.59
C ASP A 34 -18.97 41.59 -1.90
N THR A 35 -17.82 41.36 -2.51
CA THR A 35 -17.26 40.01 -2.59
C THR A 35 -16.78 39.61 -1.23
N ALA A 36 -17.62 38.92 -0.44
CA ALA A 36 -17.17 38.11 0.65
C ALA A 36 -16.12 37.14 0.08
N SER A 37 -14.87 37.35 0.48
CA SER A 37 -13.76 36.47 0.18
C SER A 37 -14.02 35.12 0.86
N THR A 38 -14.66 34.20 0.15
CA THR A 38 -14.56 32.78 0.46
C THR A 38 -13.12 32.40 0.16
N THR A 39 -12.33 32.31 1.20
CA THR A 39 -11.05 31.61 1.16
C THR A 39 -11.38 30.15 0.86
N ASP A 40 -11.42 29.81 -0.42
CA ASP A 40 -11.33 28.43 -0.86
C ASP A 40 -10.00 27.89 -0.31
N ALA A 41 -10.09 27.11 0.74
CA ALA A 41 -8.99 26.31 1.24
C ALA A 41 -8.60 25.40 0.06
N VAL A 42 -7.51 25.74 -0.62
CA VAL A 42 -6.92 24.94 -1.67
C VAL A 42 -6.56 23.60 -1.02
N SER A 43 -7.43 22.62 -1.18
CA SER A 43 -7.15 21.22 -0.90
C SER A 43 -6.01 20.79 -1.83
N SER A 44 -4.78 20.92 -1.36
CA SER A 44 -3.57 20.49 -2.08
C SER A 44 -3.33 18.98 -1.95
N GLY A 45 -4.38 18.19 -1.67
CA GLY A 45 -4.35 16.73 -1.58
C GLY A 45 -4.86 16.10 -2.86
N GLY A 46 -4.10 15.15 -3.42
CA GLY A 46 -4.63 14.24 -4.43
C GLY A 46 -5.85 13.47 -3.89
N PRO A 47 -6.54 12.65 -4.73
CA PRO A 47 -7.71 11.91 -4.29
C PRO A 47 -7.38 11.04 -3.07
N GLU A 48 -8.28 11.02 -2.10
CA GLU A 48 -8.19 10.26 -0.86
C GLU A 48 -7.98 8.75 -1.14
N ILE A 49 -7.08 8.10 -0.40
CA ILE A 49 -6.76 6.68 -0.56
C ILE A 49 -7.79 5.86 0.22
N ARG A 50 -8.50 4.97 -0.46
CA ARG A 50 -9.49 4.08 0.14
C ARG A 50 -8.82 2.78 0.58
N VAL A 51 -8.83 2.51 1.88
CA VAL A 51 -8.15 1.36 2.50
C VAL A 51 -9.18 0.34 2.98
N ALA A 52 -9.05 -0.91 2.52
CA ALA A 52 -9.78 -2.06 3.05
C ALA A 52 -8.96 -2.74 4.14
N LEU A 53 -9.45 -2.80 5.37
CA LEU A 53 -8.86 -3.57 6.45
C LEU A 53 -9.58 -4.91 6.60
N TYR A 54 -8.89 -6.01 6.31
CA TYR A 54 -9.46 -7.33 6.48
C TYR A 54 -9.89 -7.58 7.93
N LYS A 55 -11.17 -7.93 8.10
CA LYS A 55 -11.78 -8.35 9.37
C LYS A 55 -12.50 -9.68 9.19
N GLY A 56 -11.96 -10.72 9.78
CA GLY A 56 -12.52 -12.07 9.71
C GLY A 56 -11.69 -13.07 10.50
N PRO A 57 -12.03 -14.37 10.42
CA PRO A 57 -11.25 -15.42 11.06
C PRO A 57 -9.75 -15.30 10.69
N GLY A 58 -8.89 -15.57 11.67
CA GLY A 58 -7.45 -15.39 11.52
C GLY A 58 -6.94 -13.98 11.81
N THR A 59 -7.80 -12.98 11.91
CA THR A 59 -7.41 -11.64 12.42
C THR A 59 -7.47 -11.64 13.94
N GLY A 60 -6.50 -11.02 14.61
CA GLY A 60 -6.48 -11.00 16.06
C GLY A 60 -5.65 -9.90 16.67
N GLY A 61 -5.77 -9.82 18.01
CA GLY A 61 -4.96 -8.92 18.83
C GLY A 61 -5.34 -7.45 18.73
N LYS A 62 -4.34 -6.60 19.02
CA LYS A 62 -4.48 -5.14 19.08
C LYS A 62 -4.20 -4.46 17.74
N GLY A 63 -3.79 -5.20 16.69
CA GLY A 63 -3.41 -4.67 15.39
C GLY A 63 -4.54 -3.93 14.68
N PRO A 64 -5.72 -4.56 14.46
CA PRO A 64 -6.81 -3.91 13.73
C PRO A 64 -7.29 -2.60 14.37
N PRO A 65 -7.56 -2.50 15.68
CA PRO A 65 -7.91 -1.21 16.30
C PRO A 65 -6.82 -0.14 16.16
N ALA A 66 -5.55 -0.53 16.30
CA ALA A 66 -4.44 0.40 16.12
C ALA A 66 -4.34 0.91 14.68
N LEU A 67 -4.56 0.05 13.69
CA LEU A 67 -4.60 0.43 12.28
C LEU A 67 -5.75 1.39 11.96
N MET A 68 -6.96 1.11 12.49
CA MET A 68 -8.09 2.02 12.36
C MET A 68 -7.71 3.41 12.89
N GLN A 69 -7.22 3.48 14.14
CA GLN A 69 -6.83 4.74 14.76
C GLN A 69 -5.74 5.49 13.95
N ARG A 70 -4.70 4.80 13.46
CA ARG A 70 -3.60 5.41 12.71
C ARG A 70 -4.06 6.00 11.37
N LEU A 71 -4.95 5.29 10.67
CA LEU A 71 -5.40 5.69 9.34
C LEU A 71 -6.58 6.66 9.38
N GLU A 72 -7.46 6.59 10.38
CA GLU A 72 -8.49 7.60 10.62
C GLU A 72 -7.89 8.96 11.02
N SER A 73 -6.73 8.95 11.68
CA SER A 73 -6.00 10.18 12.01
C SER A 73 -5.17 10.72 10.84
N ALA A 74 -5.02 9.96 9.74
CA ALA A 74 -4.24 10.38 8.58
C ALA A 74 -5.16 11.06 7.54
N PRO A 75 -4.98 12.35 7.22
CA PRO A 75 -5.89 13.10 6.36
C PRO A 75 -5.86 12.70 4.89
N THR A 76 -5.00 11.74 4.53
CA THR A 76 -4.79 11.29 3.14
C THR A 76 -5.54 9.99 2.81
N SER A 77 -6.19 9.36 3.79
CA SER A 77 -6.83 8.07 3.58
C SER A 77 -8.13 7.90 4.38
N THR A 78 -9.05 7.12 3.82
CA THR A 78 -10.19 6.53 4.52
C THR A 78 -9.98 5.04 4.70
N ILE A 79 -10.47 4.48 5.80
CA ILE A 79 -10.35 3.06 6.10
C ILE A 79 -11.73 2.47 6.42
N ALA A 80 -12.00 1.27 5.87
CA ALA A 80 -13.19 0.50 6.17
C ALA A 80 -12.84 -0.99 6.34
N GLU A 81 -13.57 -1.67 7.22
CA GLU A 81 -13.43 -3.11 7.39
C GLU A 81 -14.01 -3.87 6.21
N ILE A 82 -13.37 -4.96 5.80
CA ILE A 82 -13.83 -5.84 4.72
C ILE A 82 -13.86 -7.30 5.20
N SER A 83 -14.99 -7.98 4.97
CA SER A 83 -15.16 -9.39 5.34
C SER A 83 -14.62 -10.35 4.29
N PRO A 84 -14.42 -11.64 4.63
CA PRO A 84 -14.08 -12.68 3.66
C PRO A 84 -15.09 -12.78 2.50
N GLU A 85 -16.38 -12.65 2.78
CA GLU A 85 -17.47 -12.69 1.79
C GLU A 85 -17.35 -11.53 0.80
N GLN A 86 -17.11 -10.33 1.30
CA GLN A 86 -16.91 -9.14 0.48
C GLN A 86 -15.67 -9.24 -0.41
N ILE A 87 -14.58 -9.85 0.09
CA ILE A 87 -13.39 -10.12 -0.74
C ILE A 87 -13.75 -11.07 -1.89
N ARG A 88 -14.45 -12.19 -1.62
CA ARG A 88 -14.88 -13.13 -2.65
C ARG A 88 -15.83 -12.54 -3.67
N SER A 89 -16.70 -11.61 -3.24
CA SER A 89 -17.65 -10.93 -4.15
C SER A 89 -17.03 -9.81 -4.99
N GLY A 90 -15.71 -9.58 -4.90
CA GLY A 90 -15.01 -8.59 -5.71
C GLY A 90 -15.08 -7.15 -5.17
N THR A 91 -15.53 -6.95 -3.92
CA THR A 91 -15.65 -5.60 -3.31
C THR A 91 -14.30 -4.86 -3.23
N LEU A 92 -13.16 -5.56 -3.30
CA LEU A 92 -11.82 -4.93 -3.31
C LEU A 92 -11.65 -3.89 -4.43
N THR A 93 -12.39 -4.00 -5.53
CA THR A 93 -12.34 -3.02 -6.63
C THR A 93 -12.74 -1.60 -6.24
N ASN A 94 -13.40 -1.44 -5.09
CA ASN A 94 -13.77 -0.13 -4.54
C ASN A 94 -12.65 0.51 -3.69
N TYR A 95 -11.52 -0.16 -3.52
CA TYR A 95 -10.42 0.26 -2.68
C TYR A 95 -9.13 0.42 -3.48
N ASP A 96 -8.17 1.13 -2.91
CA ASP A 96 -6.85 1.35 -3.48
C ASP A 96 -5.79 0.48 -2.80
N VAL A 97 -5.99 0.15 -1.52
CA VAL A 97 -5.09 -0.71 -0.73
C VAL A 97 -5.89 -1.68 0.12
N VAL A 98 -5.41 -2.93 0.26
CA VAL A 98 -5.91 -3.89 1.24
C VAL A 98 -4.84 -4.18 2.30
N ILE A 99 -5.27 -4.21 3.58
CA ILE A 99 -4.40 -4.53 4.73
C ILE A 99 -4.86 -5.82 5.38
N PHE A 100 -3.92 -6.77 5.54
CA PHE A 100 -4.08 -7.94 6.39
C PHE A 100 -3.21 -7.77 7.64
N ALA A 101 -3.87 -7.63 8.78
CA ALA A 101 -3.24 -7.39 10.08
C ALA A 101 -2.69 -8.67 10.74
N GLY A 102 -2.14 -8.54 11.94
CA GLY A 102 -1.66 -9.64 12.75
C GLY A 102 -2.73 -10.66 13.12
N GLY A 103 -2.28 -11.87 13.50
CA GLY A 103 -3.13 -13.00 13.89
C GLY A 103 -2.60 -14.34 13.39
N SER A 104 -3.34 -15.04 12.53
CA SER A 104 -2.97 -16.32 11.90
C SER A 104 -3.07 -16.20 10.38
N GLY A 105 -1.92 -16.25 9.68
CA GLY A 105 -1.89 -16.16 8.22
C GLY A 105 -2.66 -17.31 7.53
N SER A 106 -2.50 -18.54 8.00
CA SER A 106 -3.30 -19.68 7.51
C SER A 106 -4.79 -19.54 7.85
N GLY A 107 -5.12 -18.97 9.02
CA GLY A 107 -6.51 -18.67 9.39
C GLY A 107 -7.15 -17.65 8.45
N GLN A 108 -6.45 -16.58 8.12
CA GLN A 108 -6.87 -15.59 7.13
C GLN A 108 -7.05 -16.22 5.74
N ALA A 109 -6.05 -16.97 5.29
CA ALA A 109 -6.09 -17.68 3.99
C ALA A 109 -7.28 -18.65 3.87
N ASN A 110 -7.53 -19.44 4.93
CA ASN A 110 -8.64 -20.39 4.96
C ASN A 110 -10.00 -19.69 4.96
N ALA A 111 -10.12 -18.57 5.68
CA ALA A 111 -11.36 -17.81 5.78
C ALA A 111 -11.76 -17.17 4.44
N ILE A 112 -10.81 -16.60 3.70
CA ILE A 112 -11.10 -16.06 2.37
C ILE A 112 -11.25 -17.16 1.30
N GLY A 113 -10.71 -18.37 1.55
CA GLY A 113 -10.75 -19.48 0.60
C GLY A 113 -9.88 -19.27 -0.64
N GLU A 114 -9.92 -20.19 -1.59
CA GLU A 114 -9.15 -20.03 -2.85
C GLU A 114 -9.68 -18.87 -3.69
N GLU A 115 -10.99 -18.74 -3.79
CA GLU A 115 -11.64 -17.64 -4.54
C GLU A 115 -11.20 -16.26 -3.98
N GLY A 116 -11.17 -16.10 -2.65
CA GLY A 116 -10.73 -14.86 -2.03
C GLY A 116 -9.23 -14.62 -2.20
N ARG A 117 -8.39 -15.67 -2.16
CA ARG A 117 -6.96 -15.54 -2.46
C ARG A 117 -6.73 -15.08 -3.90
N GLU A 118 -7.49 -15.65 -4.84
CA GLU A 118 -7.43 -15.23 -6.24
C GLU A 118 -7.93 -13.78 -6.41
N ALA A 119 -9.01 -13.40 -5.75
CA ALA A 119 -9.52 -12.02 -5.79
C ALA A 119 -8.47 -11.01 -5.27
N VAL A 120 -7.72 -11.36 -4.19
CA VAL A 120 -6.63 -10.52 -3.70
C VAL A 120 -5.48 -10.45 -4.71
N ARG A 121 -5.07 -11.58 -5.31
CA ARG A 121 -4.03 -11.59 -6.36
C ARG A 121 -4.40 -10.71 -7.55
N GLN A 122 -5.64 -10.84 -8.03
CA GLN A 122 -6.15 -10.02 -9.14
C GLN A 122 -6.22 -8.54 -8.78
N PHE A 123 -6.70 -8.20 -7.58
CA PHE A 123 -6.75 -6.83 -7.11
C PHE A 123 -5.34 -6.20 -7.13
N VAL A 124 -4.35 -6.88 -6.54
CA VAL A 124 -2.97 -6.39 -6.52
C VAL A 124 -2.38 -6.39 -7.94
N GLY A 125 -2.59 -7.45 -8.71
CA GLY A 125 -2.09 -7.54 -10.08
C GLY A 125 -2.60 -6.43 -11.00
N ASN A 126 -3.79 -5.92 -10.75
CA ASN A 126 -4.40 -4.81 -11.50
C ASN A 126 -4.03 -3.41 -10.94
N GLY A 127 -3.04 -3.32 -10.07
CA GLY A 127 -2.51 -2.04 -9.58
C GLY A 127 -2.89 -1.69 -8.14
N GLY A 128 -3.68 -2.51 -7.46
CA GLY A 128 -4.00 -2.34 -6.03
C GLY A 128 -2.78 -2.53 -5.14
N GLY A 129 -2.80 -1.90 -3.96
CA GLY A 129 -1.77 -2.06 -2.93
C GLY A 129 -2.09 -3.17 -1.95
N TYR A 130 -1.07 -3.91 -1.50
CA TYR A 130 -1.17 -4.88 -0.42
C TYR A 130 -0.25 -4.51 0.73
N ILE A 131 -0.78 -4.52 1.96
CA ILE A 131 0.04 -4.40 3.17
C ILE A 131 -0.25 -5.59 4.06
N GLY A 132 0.78 -6.39 4.34
CA GLY A 132 0.71 -7.49 5.28
C GLY A 132 1.52 -7.21 6.53
N ILE A 133 0.89 -7.25 7.72
CA ILE A 133 1.57 -7.05 9.00
C ILE A 133 1.55 -8.38 9.77
N CYS A 134 2.70 -8.86 10.23
CA CYS A 134 2.86 -10.10 10.99
C CYS A 134 2.20 -11.29 10.26
N ALA A 135 0.98 -11.69 10.62
CA ALA A 135 0.21 -12.75 9.94
C ALA A 135 -0.03 -12.43 8.46
N GLY A 136 -0.36 -11.18 8.13
CA GLY A 136 -0.52 -10.73 6.75
C GLY A 136 0.79 -10.77 5.96
N ALA A 137 1.95 -10.56 6.61
CA ALA A 137 3.25 -10.75 5.96
C ALA A 137 3.52 -12.23 5.64
N TYR A 138 3.18 -13.17 6.56
CA TYR A 138 3.19 -14.60 6.23
C TYR A 138 2.28 -14.94 5.05
N LEU A 139 1.07 -14.37 5.02
CA LEU A 139 0.08 -14.60 3.97
C LEU A 139 0.59 -14.16 2.59
N ALA A 140 1.35 -13.08 2.50
CA ALA A 140 1.89 -12.57 1.24
C ALA A 140 3.04 -13.40 0.68
N THR A 141 3.79 -14.14 1.52
CA THR A 141 5.02 -14.84 1.13
C THR A 141 4.76 -16.06 0.24
N SER A 142 5.86 -16.54 -0.41
CA SER A 142 5.86 -17.63 -1.37
C SER A 142 6.26 -18.99 -0.76
N GLY A 143 6.17 -19.16 0.56
CA GLY A 143 6.64 -20.39 1.23
C GLY A 143 5.54 -21.35 1.65
N PHE A 144 4.27 -20.96 1.52
CA PHE A 144 3.13 -21.73 2.00
C PHE A 144 2.13 -22.04 0.90
N SER A 145 1.55 -23.26 0.90
CA SER A 145 0.52 -23.65 -0.06
C SER A 145 -0.77 -22.82 0.03
N TRP A 146 -1.01 -22.22 1.19
CA TRP A 146 -2.12 -21.31 1.45
C TRP A 146 -1.75 -19.83 1.22
N GLY A 147 -0.48 -19.52 0.90
CA GLY A 147 0.00 -18.14 0.69
C GLY A 147 -0.56 -17.51 -0.58
N LEU A 148 -0.55 -16.19 -0.61
CA LEU A 148 -0.93 -15.41 -1.79
C LEU A 148 0.16 -15.39 -2.87
N ASN A 149 1.42 -15.68 -2.51
CA ASN A 149 2.57 -15.62 -3.42
C ASN A 149 2.71 -14.25 -4.12
N LEU A 150 2.55 -13.16 -3.37
CA LEU A 150 2.63 -11.80 -3.89
C LEU A 150 4.06 -11.23 -3.88
N ILE A 151 4.97 -11.83 -3.12
CA ILE A 151 6.34 -11.34 -2.96
C ILE A 151 7.35 -12.48 -3.02
N ASN A 152 8.49 -12.24 -3.64
CA ASN A 152 9.58 -13.23 -3.82
C ASN A 152 10.35 -13.47 -2.52
N ALA A 153 9.62 -13.82 -1.48
CA ALA A 153 10.14 -14.01 -0.12
C ALA A 153 9.52 -15.25 0.52
N LYS A 154 10.28 -15.90 1.40
CA LYS A 154 9.82 -17.02 2.23
C LYS A 154 10.33 -16.88 3.64
N THR A 155 9.81 -17.67 4.58
CA THR A 155 10.31 -17.73 5.94
C THR A 155 11.55 -18.60 6.03
N ILE A 156 12.57 -18.17 6.81
CA ILE A 156 13.80 -18.93 7.05
C ILE A 156 13.47 -20.23 7.84
N SER A 157 12.50 -20.17 8.76
CA SER A 157 12.14 -21.30 9.61
C SER A 157 10.63 -21.43 9.74
N PRO A 158 10.09 -22.67 9.73
CA PRO A 158 8.68 -22.90 10.02
C PRO A 158 8.33 -22.68 11.52
N LYS A 159 9.33 -22.63 12.40
CA LYS A 159 9.14 -22.34 13.84
C LYS A 159 8.89 -20.84 14.03
N TRP A 160 7.64 -20.45 14.11
CA TRP A 160 7.21 -19.06 14.13
C TRP A 160 7.07 -18.44 15.55
N ARG A 161 6.94 -19.26 16.62
CA ARG A 161 6.71 -18.77 17.99
C ARG A 161 8.00 -18.24 18.65
N ARG A 162 8.61 -17.23 18.04
CA ARG A 162 9.88 -16.66 18.49
C ARG A 162 9.76 -15.82 19.76
N GLY A 163 8.57 -15.34 20.10
CA GLY A 163 8.30 -14.56 21.32
C GLY A 163 7.57 -13.26 21.04
N VAL A 164 7.29 -12.57 22.16
CA VAL A 164 6.64 -11.25 22.19
C VAL A 164 7.51 -10.31 22.99
N GLY A 165 7.83 -9.15 22.42
CA GLY A 165 8.67 -8.14 23.09
C GLY A 165 8.98 -6.95 22.20
N SER A 166 9.99 -6.18 22.61
CA SER A 166 10.60 -5.15 21.76
C SER A 166 11.84 -5.71 21.09
N VAL A 167 12.05 -5.34 19.83
CA VAL A 167 13.30 -5.61 19.09
C VAL A 167 13.74 -4.30 18.44
N LYS A 168 15.03 -4.19 18.15
CA LYS A 168 15.57 -3.07 17.37
C LYS A 168 15.53 -3.39 15.90
N MET A 169 15.20 -2.37 15.11
CA MET A 169 15.36 -2.39 13.65
C MET A 169 16.02 -1.10 13.16
N GLU A 170 16.53 -1.13 11.95
CA GLU A 170 17.15 0.01 11.28
C GLU A 170 16.66 0.08 9.84
N LEU A 171 16.29 1.28 9.40
CA LEU A 171 15.83 1.52 8.03
C LEU A 171 17.01 1.59 7.05
N THR A 172 16.77 1.07 5.86
CA THR A 172 17.59 1.31 4.67
C THR A 172 17.29 2.70 4.09
N ASP A 173 18.08 3.14 3.08
CA ASP A 173 17.77 4.38 2.35
C ASP A 173 16.39 4.33 1.68
N PRO A 174 16.01 3.26 0.96
CA PRO A 174 14.63 3.10 0.47
C PRO A 174 13.58 3.10 1.61
N GLY A 175 13.91 2.48 2.75
CA GLY A 175 13.02 2.45 3.92
C GLY A 175 12.77 3.86 4.48
N ARG A 176 13.79 4.70 4.57
CA ARG A 176 13.64 6.11 5.00
C ARG A 176 12.76 6.90 4.02
N ALA A 177 12.97 6.74 2.74
CA ALA A 177 12.18 7.43 1.73
C ALA A 177 10.69 7.03 1.77
N ILE A 178 10.39 5.74 2.01
CA ILE A 178 9.04 5.20 1.93
C ILE A 178 8.28 5.31 3.26
N LEU A 179 8.94 4.98 4.39
CA LEU A 179 8.23 4.78 5.66
C LEU A 179 8.33 5.99 6.60
N VAL A 180 9.53 6.42 6.94
CA VAL A 180 9.75 7.58 7.82
C VAL A 180 11.22 8.01 7.72
N GLU A 181 11.48 9.30 7.79
CA GLU A 181 12.86 9.83 7.84
C GLU A 181 13.45 9.62 9.23
N ARG A 182 14.05 8.46 9.45
CA ARG A 182 14.67 8.07 10.71
C ARG A 182 16.00 7.35 10.48
N THR A 183 17.04 7.74 11.19
CA THR A 183 18.37 7.12 11.15
C THR A 183 18.68 6.34 12.42
N GLY A 184 19.57 5.36 12.30
CA GLY A 184 20.01 4.52 13.41
C GLY A 184 18.97 3.49 13.83
N GLU A 185 19.30 2.77 14.90
CA GLU A 185 18.45 1.73 15.45
C GLU A 185 17.33 2.31 16.32
N PHE A 186 16.15 1.71 16.24
CA PHE A 186 14.99 2.07 17.07
C PHE A 186 14.18 0.85 17.44
N ASP A 187 13.47 0.97 18.57
CA ASP A 187 12.64 -0.10 19.09
C ASP A 187 11.31 -0.21 18.34
N VAL A 188 10.89 -1.45 18.13
CA VAL A 188 9.58 -1.78 17.56
C VAL A 188 9.00 -3.00 18.27
N ARG A 189 7.69 -2.99 18.48
CA ARG A 189 6.97 -4.14 19.01
C ARG A 189 7.05 -5.32 18.04
N TYR A 190 7.39 -6.50 18.56
CA TYR A 190 7.45 -7.75 17.81
C TYR A 190 6.56 -8.81 18.46
N VAL A 191 5.79 -9.55 17.67
CA VAL A 191 4.91 -10.64 18.11
C VAL A 191 4.95 -11.76 17.08
N ASN A 192 5.94 -12.63 17.16
CA ASN A 192 6.04 -13.83 16.32
C ASN A 192 5.95 -13.56 14.78
N GLY A 193 6.35 -12.40 14.31
CA GLY A 193 6.36 -12.09 12.89
C GLY A 193 7.35 -12.97 12.08
N PRO A 194 7.23 -13.06 10.76
CA PRO A 194 8.11 -13.89 9.94
C PRO A 194 9.56 -13.38 9.96
N ILE A 195 10.51 -14.30 10.00
CA ILE A 195 11.90 -14.04 9.67
C ILE A 195 12.09 -14.46 8.23
N ILE A 196 12.49 -13.53 7.38
CA ILE A 196 12.31 -13.61 5.93
C ILE A 196 13.67 -13.70 5.22
N GLU A 197 13.69 -14.49 4.15
CA GLU A 197 14.76 -14.57 3.17
C GLU A 197 14.21 -14.59 1.74
N PRO A 198 15.02 -14.36 0.69
CA PRO A 198 14.59 -14.51 -0.69
C PRO A 198 14.08 -15.93 -0.99
N ALA A 199 12.96 -16.02 -1.69
CA ALA A 199 12.40 -17.31 -2.15
C ALA A 199 13.06 -17.81 -3.44
N ASN A 200 13.81 -16.94 -4.14
CA ASN A 200 14.49 -17.20 -5.41
C ASN A 200 13.56 -17.73 -6.51
N LYS A 201 12.34 -17.21 -6.55
CA LYS A 201 11.38 -17.51 -7.60
C LYS A 201 11.74 -16.73 -8.87
N THR A 202 11.53 -17.36 -10.02
CA THR A 202 11.81 -16.75 -11.33
C THR A 202 10.63 -16.00 -11.91
N ASP A 203 9.43 -16.24 -11.38
CA ASP A 203 8.15 -15.65 -11.80
C ASP A 203 7.78 -14.37 -11.00
N LEU A 204 8.58 -14.01 -10.01
CA LEU A 204 8.40 -12.80 -9.21
C LEU A 204 9.70 -11.97 -9.19
N PRO A 205 9.61 -10.64 -9.27
CA PRO A 205 10.78 -9.77 -9.13
C PRO A 205 11.37 -9.87 -7.71
N PRO A 206 12.66 -9.56 -7.53
CA PRO A 206 13.26 -9.43 -6.21
C PRO A 206 12.52 -8.36 -5.39
N PHE A 207 12.46 -8.55 -4.06
CA PHE A 207 11.98 -7.53 -3.15
C PHE A 207 13.09 -6.53 -2.78
N GLU A 208 12.67 -5.33 -2.39
CA GLU A 208 13.50 -4.33 -1.73
C GLU A 208 13.40 -4.49 -0.22
N THR A 209 14.53 -4.46 0.49
CA THR A 209 14.53 -4.43 1.97
C THR A 209 14.42 -3.00 2.46
N LEU A 210 13.37 -2.70 3.21
CA LEU A 210 13.13 -1.37 3.79
C LEU A 210 13.69 -1.23 5.20
N ALA A 211 13.78 -2.34 5.95
CA ALA A 211 14.38 -2.37 7.28
C ALA A 211 15.00 -3.72 7.57
N PHE A 212 16.04 -3.73 8.40
CA PHE A 212 16.66 -4.93 8.96
C PHE A 212 16.39 -5.01 10.46
N PHE A 213 16.22 -6.23 10.98
CA PHE A 213 16.30 -6.46 12.43
C PHE A 213 17.75 -6.29 12.92
N ARG A 214 17.92 -5.63 14.08
CA ARG A 214 19.24 -5.44 14.73
C ARG A 214 19.37 -6.18 16.04
N THR A 215 18.27 -6.62 16.62
CA THR A 215 18.24 -7.56 17.75
C THR A 215 17.28 -8.71 17.45
N GLU A 216 17.26 -9.73 18.32
CA GLU A 216 16.39 -10.89 18.11
C GLU A 216 15.61 -11.31 19.35
N LEU A 217 14.54 -12.05 19.12
CA LEU A 217 13.89 -12.94 20.06
C LEU A 217 13.99 -14.36 19.52
N ALA A 218 14.43 -15.31 20.36
CA ALA A 218 14.61 -16.72 19.99
C ALA A 218 14.09 -17.63 21.11
N MET A 219 12.79 -17.49 21.43
CA MET A 219 12.09 -18.29 22.44
C MET A 219 11.53 -19.59 21.84
N ASN A 220 11.08 -20.51 22.68
CA ASN A 220 10.34 -21.73 22.31
C ASN A 220 11.10 -22.61 21.30
N ASP A 221 12.38 -22.83 21.52
CA ASP A 221 13.28 -23.64 20.67
C ASP A 221 13.32 -23.16 19.20
N THR A 222 13.05 -21.90 18.96
CA THR A 222 13.26 -21.29 17.64
C THR A 222 14.76 -21.05 17.40
N PRO A 223 15.26 -21.18 16.17
CA PRO A 223 16.68 -20.98 15.90
C PRO A 223 17.16 -19.58 16.29
N ALA A 224 18.22 -19.51 17.10
CA ALA A 224 18.91 -18.25 17.39
C ALA A 224 19.84 -17.83 16.23
N GLY A 225 20.15 -16.54 16.14
CA GLY A 225 21.10 -15.98 15.17
C GLY A 225 20.54 -15.78 13.77
N ILE A 226 19.27 -16.15 13.50
CA ILE A 226 18.65 -16.01 12.17
C ILE A 226 17.86 -14.72 11.98
N MET A 227 17.53 -14.01 13.06
CA MET A 227 16.74 -12.81 13.01
C MET A 227 17.60 -11.54 12.82
N VAL A 228 18.73 -11.47 13.52
CA VAL A 228 19.65 -10.32 13.38
C VAL A 228 20.14 -10.21 11.94
N ASN A 229 20.05 -8.99 11.39
CA ASN A 229 20.37 -8.66 10.00
C ASN A 229 19.48 -9.34 8.95
N SER A 230 18.38 -10.02 9.35
CA SER A 230 17.36 -10.43 8.39
C SER A 230 16.42 -9.25 8.06
N PRO A 231 15.79 -9.26 6.88
CA PRO A 231 14.80 -8.25 6.51
C PRO A 231 13.62 -8.24 7.49
N ALA A 232 13.32 -7.05 8.05
CA ALA A 232 12.19 -6.82 8.94
C ALA A 232 10.96 -6.27 8.18
N ILE A 233 11.22 -5.45 7.17
CA ILE A 233 10.20 -4.86 6.29
C ILE A 233 10.68 -4.97 4.86
N LEU A 234 9.76 -5.40 3.99
CA LEU A 234 9.99 -5.61 2.56
C LEU A 234 9.02 -4.79 1.74
N ALA A 235 9.48 -4.30 0.60
CA ALA A 235 8.64 -3.79 -0.47
C ALA A 235 8.88 -4.61 -1.75
N GLY A 236 7.83 -4.82 -2.52
CA GLY A 236 7.90 -5.54 -3.78
C GLY A 236 6.83 -5.10 -4.75
N GLN A 237 6.96 -5.57 -5.98
CA GLN A 237 5.99 -5.39 -7.03
C GLN A 237 5.37 -6.74 -7.39
N TYR A 238 4.06 -6.76 -7.56
CA TYR A 238 3.31 -7.89 -8.09
C TYR A 238 2.51 -7.41 -9.30
N LEU A 239 2.94 -7.76 -10.50
CA LEU A 239 2.41 -7.24 -11.76
C LEU A 239 2.37 -5.69 -11.74
N GLN A 240 1.18 -5.06 -11.71
CA GLN A 240 1.03 -3.61 -11.68
C GLN A 240 0.93 -3.03 -10.25
N GLY A 241 0.70 -3.88 -9.24
CA GLY A 241 0.50 -3.45 -7.86
C GLY A 241 1.77 -3.50 -7.02
N ARG A 242 1.66 -2.94 -5.81
CA ARG A 242 2.73 -2.85 -4.83
C ARG A 242 2.41 -3.61 -3.56
N VAL A 243 3.41 -4.26 -3.00
CA VAL A 243 3.29 -5.11 -1.81
C VAL A 243 4.25 -4.64 -0.74
N VAL A 244 3.76 -4.43 0.48
CA VAL A 244 4.59 -4.17 1.66
C VAL A 244 4.35 -5.28 2.67
N CYS A 245 5.42 -5.94 3.11
CA CYS A 245 5.38 -6.93 4.18
C CYS A 245 6.13 -6.42 5.40
N ILE A 246 5.45 -6.33 6.52
CA ILE A 246 5.95 -5.80 7.79
C ILE A 246 5.93 -6.93 8.81
N SER A 247 7.10 -7.42 9.23
CA SER A 247 7.20 -8.48 10.23
C SER A 247 6.84 -7.99 11.64
N PRO A 248 7.38 -6.86 12.15
CA PRO A 248 7.02 -6.30 13.45
C PRO A 248 5.69 -5.54 13.42
N HIS A 249 5.38 -4.84 14.51
CA HIS A 249 4.12 -4.12 14.72
C HIS A 249 4.34 -2.60 14.92
N PRO A 250 4.69 -1.84 13.88
CA PRO A 250 4.84 -0.38 13.99
C PRO A 250 3.52 0.30 14.35
N GLU A 251 2.38 -0.26 13.93
CA GLU A 251 1.05 0.26 14.28
C GLU A 251 0.77 0.25 15.78
N GLN A 252 1.47 -0.59 16.55
CA GLN A 252 1.38 -0.71 18.00
C GLN A 252 2.59 -0.11 18.73
N THR A 253 3.41 0.66 18.04
CA THR A 253 4.64 1.25 18.58
C THR A 253 4.50 2.76 18.62
N SER A 254 4.71 3.37 19.78
CA SER A 254 4.71 4.81 19.96
C SER A 254 5.90 5.43 19.23
N GLY A 255 5.70 6.61 18.63
CA GLY A 255 6.70 7.31 17.84
C GLY A 255 6.90 6.75 16.41
N LEU A 256 6.00 5.84 15.98
CA LEU A 256 5.95 5.30 14.61
C LEU A 256 4.57 5.53 13.97
N GLU A 257 3.94 6.65 14.32
CA GLU A 257 2.57 7.00 13.91
C GLU A 257 2.42 7.06 12.38
N ASP A 258 3.40 7.62 11.69
CA ASP A 258 3.41 7.85 10.24
C ASP A 258 3.72 6.58 9.42
N PHE A 259 4.24 5.54 10.06
CA PHE A 259 4.81 4.38 9.39
C PHE A 259 3.80 3.70 8.45
N VAL A 260 2.63 3.35 8.99
CA VAL A 260 1.58 2.69 8.21
C VAL A 260 0.92 3.64 7.21
N PRO A 261 0.55 4.88 7.56
CA PRO A 261 0.03 5.84 6.59
C PRO A 261 0.97 6.07 5.38
N ARG A 262 2.28 6.18 5.60
CA ARG A 262 3.24 6.32 4.50
C ARG A 262 3.37 5.03 3.67
N ALA A 263 3.36 3.86 4.31
CA ALA A 263 3.32 2.58 3.60
C ALA A 263 2.06 2.45 2.73
N VAL A 264 0.90 2.92 3.22
CA VAL A 264 -0.36 2.98 2.47
C VAL A 264 -0.22 3.88 1.25
N SER A 265 0.32 5.09 1.41
CA SER A 265 0.54 6.02 0.29
C SER A 265 1.45 5.40 -0.78
N TRP A 266 2.56 4.78 -0.37
CA TRP A 266 3.44 4.11 -1.31
C TRP A 266 2.76 2.93 -2.01
N ALA A 267 2.03 2.09 -1.28
CA ALA A 267 1.31 0.94 -1.84
C ALA A 267 0.20 1.38 -2.81
N ALA A 268 -0.45 2.51 -2.55
CA ALA A 268 -1.43 3.16 -3.43
C ALA A 268 -0.78 3.89 -4.62
N GLN A 269 0.53 3.78 -4.80
CA GLN A 269 1.30 4.47 -5.86
C GLN A 269 1.23 6.01 -5.76
N ARG A 270 1.13 6.53 -4.52
CA ARG A 270 1.19 7.95 -4.19
C ARG A 270 2.54 8.29 -3.55
N ASP A 271 2.82 9.58 -3.46
CA ASP A 271 4.01 10.07 -2.77
C ASP A 271 3.84 9.94 -1.24
N PRO A 272 4.64 9.09 -0.57
CA PRO A 272 4.53 8.89 0.87
C PRO A 272 4.90 10.13 1.70
N THR A 273 5.62 11.10 1.15
CA THR A 273 6.02 12.32 1.88
C THR A 273 4.85 13.26 2.14
N GLN A 274 3.76 13.14 1.38
CA GLN A 274 2.56 13.95 1.57
C GLN A 274 1.86 13.69 2.92
N VAL A 275 2.03 12.51 3.51
CA VAL A 275 1.45 12.15 4.82
C VAL A 275 2.01 13.04 5.92
N SER A 276 3.34 13.12 6.05
CA SER A 276 3.99 13.92 7.10
C SER A 276 3.68 15.42 6.99
N ASN A 277 3.62 15.96 5.78
CA ASN A 277 3.25 17.34 5.53
C ASN A 277 1.80 17.66 5.95
N SER A 278 0.91 16.69 5.89
CA SER A 278 -0.48 16.86 6.30
C SER A 278 -0.65 16.80 7.81
N LEU A 279 0.10 15.95 8.52
CA LEU A 279 0.06 15.85 9.98
C LEU A 279 0.63 17.08 10.68
N LEU A 280 1.72 17.67 10.15
CA LEU A 280 2.33 18.90 10.67
C LEU A 280 1.42 20.14 10.55
N ARG A 281 0.37 20.11 9.75
CA ARG A 281 -0.59 21.21 9.60
C ARG A 281 -1.77 21.14 10.61
N LEU A 282 -1.87 20.03 11.35
CA LEU A 282 -2.94 19.81 12.33
C LEU A 282 -2.49 20.08 13.77
N GLU A 283 -1.19 20.35 13.99
CA GLU A 283 -0.60 20.85 15.25
C GLU A 283 -0.50 22.40 15.22
#